data_015943f7c312ed263f2055944dd35c03
#
_entry.id   015943f7c312ed263f2055944dd35c03
#
_cell.length_a   1.000
_cell.length_b   1.000
_cell.length_c   1.000
_cell.angle_alpha   90.00
_cell.angle_beta   90.00
_cell.angle_gamma   90.00
#
_symmetry.space_group_name_H-M   'P 1'
#
loop_
_entity.id
_entity.type
_entity.pdbx_description
1 polymer ?
#
loop_
_entity_poly.entity_id
_entity_poly.type
_entity_poly.pdbx_seq_one_letter_code
_entity_poly.pdbx_strand_id
1 'polypeptide(L)'
;MERKPEWLRVRYNQQAVSEVAELMRDLKLNTVCKAANCPNLGECYQKHTATFMLLGDVCTRNCRFCNVTCGKPLPPDPDEPENVAQAAEKLGLRHVVLTCATRDDLPDGGAEHFAKTICAIRARCPGTTVETLTSDMKGDHAAADIVIAAHPEVFNLNIETVRELQKAVRPQADYARTLGVLRYVKEQDPSILTKTGFMVGLGETDAQISALMDDVLAVGCDILTISQYLQPSEAHWKLARYAAPEDFARYKQLALAKGFRHVASAPLARSSYRAWEALEDTHDLY
;
A
#
# COMPACT_ATOMS: atom_id res chain seq x y z
N MET A 1 -26.05 0.40 4.96
CA MET A 1 -24.75 -0.12 5.44
C MET A 1 -24.88 -0.56 6.90
N GLU A 2 -24.26 -1.67 7.26
CA GLU A 2 -24.20 -2.16 8.64
C GLU A 2 -23.42 -1.19 9.55
N ARG A 3 -23.86 -1.01 10.81
CA ARG A 3 -23.21 -0.10 11.76
C ARG A 3 -21.82 -0.61 12.11
N LYS A 4 -20.79 0.24 11.96
CA LYS A 4 -19.40 -0.12 12.32
C LYS A 4 -19.31 -0.50 13.80
N PRO A 5 -18.68 -1.67 14.12
CA PRO A 5 -18.38 -2.08 15.48
C PRO A 5 -17.50 -1.06 16.23
N GLU A 6 -17.45 -1.16 17.56
CA GLU A 6 -16.74 -0.20 18.40
C GLU A 6 -15.22 -0.20 18.12
N TRP A 7 -14.62 -1.37 17.87
CA TRP A 7 -13.18 -1.50 17.55
C TRP A 7 -12.75 -0.90 16.19
N LEU A 8 -13.70 -0.47 15.36
CA LEU A 8 -13.44 0.26 14.11
C LEU A 8 -13.66 1.77 14.23
N ARG A 9 -13.90 2.29 15.45
CA ARG A 9 -14.05 3.72 15.68
C ARG A 9 -12.69 4.33 16.05
N VAL A 10 -12.32 5.41 15.38
CA VAL A 10 -11.10 6.18 15.64
C VAL A 10 -11.42 7.57 16.15
N ARG A 11 -10.54 8.09 16.99
CA ARG A 11 -10.59 9.50 17.41
C ARG A 11 -9.96 10.35 16.32
N TYR A 12 -10.58 11.45 16.00
CA TYR A 12 -10.14 12.37 14.97
C TYR A 12 -9.47 13.60 15.58
N ASN A 13 -8.22 13.88 15.20
CA ASN A 13 -7.51 15.10 15.58
C ASN A 13 -7.53 16.08 14.41
N GLN A 14 -8.42 17.07 14.50
CA GLN A 14 -8.67 18.02 13.42
C GLN A 14 -7.48 18.96 13.17
N GLN A 15 -6.74 19.37 14.20
CA GLN A 15 -5.61 20.28 14.06
C GLN A 15 -4.46 19.64 13.28
N ALA A 16 -4.00 18.46 13.67
CA ALA A 16 -2.93 17.74 12.97
C ALA A 16 -3.30 17.45 11.51
N VAL A 17 -4.58 17.13 11.25
CA VAL A 17 -5.08 16.94 9.89
C VAL A 17 -4.98 18.23 9.07
N SER A 18 -5.30 19.39 9.66
CA SER A 18 -5.24 20.67 8.95
C SER A 18 -3.80 21.05 8.55
N GLU A 19 -2.83 20.89 9.46
CA GLU A 19 -1.42 21.25 9.23
C GLU A 19 -0.81 20.43 8.07
N VAL A 20 -0.96 19.10 8.10
CA VAL A 20 -0.44 18.25 7.02
C VAL A 20 -1.21 18.47 5.72
N ALA A 21 -2.54 18.67 5.77
CA ALA A 21 -3.34 18.95 4.59
C ALA A 21 -2.97 20.28 3.93
N GLU A 22 -2.56 21.28 4.69
CA GLU A 22 -2.05 22.55 4.19
C GLU A 22 -0.72 22.36 3.46
N LEU A 23 0.23 21.66 4.08
CA LEU A 23 1.51 21.33 3.44
C LEU A 23 1.32 20.58 2.10
N MET A 24 0.42 19.58 2.07
CA MET A 24 0.12 18.83 0.85
C MET A 24 -0.47 19.72 -0.24
N ARG A 25 -1.35 20.65 0.13
CA ARG A 25 -1.96 21.60 -0.82
C ARG A 25 -0.92 22.56 -1.38
N ASP A 26 -0.06 23.13 -0.52
CA ASP A 26 0.96 24.11 -0.91
C ASP A 26 1.98 23.50 -1.88
N LEU A 27 2.30 22.22 -1.70
CA LEU A 27 3.20 21.44 -2.55
C LEU A 27 2.49 20.70 -3.69
N LYS A 28 1.16 20.88 -3.87
CA LYS A 28 0.32 20.22 -4.88
C LYS A 28 0.40 18.69 -4.83
N LEU A 29 0.52 18.12 -3.64
CA LEU A 29 0.68 16.69 -3.43
C LEU A 29 -0.64 16.00 -3.09
N ASN A 30 -0.77 14.75 -3.53
CA ASN A 30 -1.87 13.88 -3.18
C ASN A 30 -1.44 12.86 -2.10
N THR A 31 -2.40 12.45 -1.26
CA THR A 31 -2.19 11.36 -0.30
C THR A 31 -3.28 10.32 -0.44
N VAL A 32 -2.90 9.04 -0.39
CA VAL A 32 -3.88 7.96 -0.35
C VAL A 32 -4.74 8.02 0.91
N CYS A 33 -4.21 8.62 1.99
CA CYS A 33 -4.94 8.80 3.25
C CYS A 33 -6.23 9.61 3.05
N LYS A 34 -6.19 10.65 2.22
CA LYS A 34 -7.37 11.46 1.83
C LYS A 34 -8.20 10.74 0.77
N ALA A 35 -7.60 10.27 -0.31
CA ALA A 35 -8.28 9.65 -1.45
C ALA A 35 -9.05 8.38 -1.04
N ALA A 36 -8.48 7.54 -0.18
CA ALA A 36 -9.10 6.33 0.33
C ALA A 36 -9.99 6.54 1.57
N ASN A 37 -10.19 7.78 2.02
CA ASN A 37 -10.94 8.09 3.26
C ASN A 37 -10.46 7.24 4.45
N CYS A 38 -9.13 7.22 4.66
CA CYS A 38 -8.48 6.33 5.60
C CYS A 38 -8.88 6.66 7.05
N PRO A 39 -9.31 5.67 7.86
CA PRO A 39 -9.67 5.90 9.26
C PRO A 39 -8.49 6.36 10.13
N ASN A 40 -7.26 6.02 9.76
CA ASN A 40 -6.05 6.34 10.53
C ASN A 40 -5.49 7.74 10.24
N LEU A 41 -6.08 8.50 9.29
CA LEU A 41 -5.56 9.79 8.84
C LEU A 41 -5.21 10.73 10.00
N GLY A 42 -6.10 10.87 10.99
CA GLY A 42 -5.88 11.75 12.14
C GLY A 42 -4.68 11.33 13.01
N GLU A 43 -4.49 10.02 13.25
CA GLU A 43 -3.36 9.49 14.01
C GLU A 43 -2.05 9.62 13.22
N CYS A 44 -2.06 9.24 11.94
CA CYS A 44 -0.87 9.31 11.08
C CYS A 44 -0.38 10.75 10.94
N TYR A 45 -1.29 11.69 10.70
CA TYR A 45 -0.93 13.10 10.55
C TYR A 45 -0.42 13.72 11.86
N GLN A 46 -0.98 13.32 13.01
CA GLN A 46 -0.45 13.74 14.31
C GLN A 46 0.99 13.24 14.56
N LYS A 47 1.36 12.10 13.95
CA LYS A 47 2.70 11.53 14.02
C LYS A 47 3.59 11.97 12.85
N HIS A 48 3.22 13.02 12.13
CA HIS A 48 3.92 13.51 10.95
C HIS A 48 4.20 12.39 9.93
N THR A 49 3.21 11.51 9.71
CA THR A 49 3.32 10.39 8.77
C THR A 49 2.29 10.55 7.66
N ALA A 50 2.73 10.51 6.41
CA ALA A 50 1.86 10.54 5.24
C ALA A 50 2.30 9.49 4.22
N THR A 51 1.33 8.96 3.46
CA THR A 51 1.59 8.12 2.29
C THR A 51 1.32 8.95 1.06
N PHE A 52 2.36 9.28 0.32
CA PHE A 52 2.24 10.08 -0.89
C PHE A 52 1.64 9.26 -2.01
N MET A 53 0.66 9.83 -2.71
CA MET A 53 0.05 9.21 -3.87
C MET A 53 0.52 9.95 -5.11
N LEU A 54 1.47 9.34 -5.80
CA LEU A 54 2.11 9.86 -7.00
C LEU A 54 1.20 9.79 -8.23
N LEU A 55 1.52 10.56 -9.25
CA LEU A 55 0.90 10.54 -10.57
C LEU A 55 -0.58 10.98 -10.57
N GLY A 56 -0.95 11.80 -9.57
CA GLY A 56 -2.29 12.35 -9.44
C GLY A 56 -3.25 11.46 -8.63
N ASP A 57 -4.53 11.82 -8.64
CA ASP A 57 -5.57 11.21 -7.79
C ASP A 57 -6.63 10.45 -8.61
N VAL A 58 -6.41 10.25 -9.92
CA VAL A 58 -7.32 9.53 -10.82
C VAL A 58 -6.67 8.23 -11.29
N CYS A 59 -7.37 7.10 -11.08
CA CYS A 59 -6.93 5.76 -11.42
C CYS A 59 -7.50 5.31 -12.78
N THR A 60 -6.72 4.61 -13.59
CA THR A 60 -7.19 3.98 -14.82
C THR A 60 -7.98 2.70 -14.60
N ARG A 61 -7.94 2.14 -13.37
CA ARG A 61 -8.65 0.90 -13.00
C ARG A 61 -9.82 1.18 -12.07
N ASN A 62 -10.84 0.31 -12.14
CA ASN A 62 -12.06 0.39 -11.34
C ASN A 62 -12.18 -0.82 -10.42
N CYS A 63 -11.32 -0.91 -9.40
CA CYS A 63 -11.42 -1.92 -8.36
C CYS A 63 -12.65 -1.65 -7.48
N ARG A 64 -13.55 -2.62 -7.33
CA ARG A 64 -14.87 -2.40 -6.70
C ARG A 64 -14.82 -2.11 -5.20
N PHE A 65 -13.68 -2.30 -4.56
CA PHE A 65 -13.47 -1.97 -3.14
C PHE A 65 -12.90 -0.57 -2.93
N CYS A 66 -12.35 0.06 -3.97
CA CYS A 66 -11.48 1.22 -3.87
C CYS A 66 -12.24 2.54 -4.00
N ASN A 67 -11.94 3.49 -3.12
CA ASN A 67 -12.56 4.82 -3.13
C ASN A 67 -11.80 5.85 -4.00
N VAL A 68 -10.68 5.46 -4.63
CA VAL A 68 -9.95 6.34 -5.55
C VAL A 68 -10.78 6.55 -6.82
N THR A 69 -10.86 7.79 -7.26
CA THR A 69 -11.62 8.16 -8.46
C THR A 69 -11.09 7.43 -9.69
N CYS A 70 -11.98 6.76 -10.44
CA CYS A 70 -11.65 6.12 -11.70
C CYS A 70 -11.93 7.07 -12.86
N GLY A 71 -11.01 7.14 -13.85
CA GLY A 71 -11.19 8.00 -15.02
C GLY A 71 -9.94 8.14 -15.88
N LYS A 72 -9.87 9.24 -16.61
CA LYS A 72 -8.70 9.62 -17.40
C LYS A 72 -7.80 10.55 -16.59
N PRO A 73 -6.61 10.11 -16.17
CA PRO A 73 -5.69 10.95 -15.40
C PRO A 73 -5.11 12.10 -16.23
N LEU A 74 -4.66 13.14 -15.54
CA LEU A 74 -3.83 14.18 -16.13
C LEU A 74 -2.39 13.66 -16.39
N PRO A 75 -1.60 14.32 -17.25
CA PRO A 75 -0.17 14.03 -17.36
C PRO A 75 0.54 14.12 -16.01
N PRO A 76 1.61 13.32 -15.78
CA PRO A 76 2.42 13.44 -14.58
C PRO A 76 2.98 14.84 -14.38
N ASP A 77 2.96 15.36 -13.15
CA ASP A 77 3.59 16.63 -12.81
C ASP A 77 5.12 16.40 -12.69
N PRO A 78 5.95 17.04 -13.50
CA PRO A 78 7.41 16.86 -13.45
C PRO A 78 8.03 17.35 -12.13
N ASP A 79 7.37 18.24 -11.40
CA ASP A 79 7.84 18.81 -10.14
C ASP A 79 7.44 17.94 -8.92
N GLU A 80 6.53 16.97 -9.09
CA GLU A 80 6.03 16.13 -8.00
C GLU A 80 7.15 15.39 -7.24
N PRO A 81 8.20 14.80 -7.87
CA PRO A 81 9.28 14.13 -7.15
C PRO A 81 9.99 15.04 -6.14
N GLU A 82 10.32 16.27 -6.53
CA GLU A 82 10.98 17.25 -5.68
C GLU A 82 10.04 17.77 -4.58
N ASN A 83 8.76 17.99 -4.90
CA ASN A 83 7.75 18.39 -3.94
C ASN A 83 7.53 17.34 -2.86
N VAL A 84 7.56 16.04 -3.23
CA VAL A 84 7.48 14.91 -2.27
C VAL A 84 8.71 14.91 -1.36
N ALA A 85 9.91 15.07 -1.92
CA ALA A 85 11.14 15.12 -1.12
C ALA A 85 11.14 16.30 -0.14
N GLN A 86 10.65 17.48 -0.59
CA GLN A 86 10.46 18.65 0.28
C GLN A 86 9.45 18.41 1.40
N ALA A 87 8.34 17.71 1.12
CA ALA A 87 7.36 17.36 2.13
C ALA A 87 7.93 16.36 3.14
N ALA A 88 8.69 15.35 2.69
CA ALA A 88 9.36 14.38 3.55
C ALA A 88 10.34 15.08 4.51
N GLU A 89 11.14 16.03 4.01
CA GLU A 89 12.06 16.84 4.83
C GLU A 89 11.32 17.67 5.87
N LYS A 90 10.30 18.44 5.45
CA LYS A 90 9.51 19.30 6.36
C LYS A 90 8.79 18.51 7.46
N LEU A 91 8.35 17.28 7.15
CA LEU A 91 7.71 16.39 8.11
C LEU A 91 8.72 15.59 8.95
N GLY A 92 10.02 15.65 8.64
CA GLY A 92 11.06 14.91 9.34
C GLY A 92 10.87 13.39 9.25
N LEU A 93 10.45 12.88 8.08
CA LEU A 93 10.13 11.46 7.91
C LEU A 93 11.40 10.60 7.91
N ARG A 94 11.42 9.54 8.70
CA ARG A 94 12.46 8.51 8.67
C ARG A 94 12.12 7.35 7.75
N HIS A 95 10.85 7.20 7.41
CA HIS A 95 10.34 6.21 6.46
C HIS A 95 9.25 6.86 5.61
N VAL A 96 9.38 6.75 4.29
CA VAL A 96 8.42 7.31 3.33
C VAL A 96 7.76 6.18 2.56
N VAL A 97 6.44 6.19 2.50
CA VAL A 97 5.69 5.28 1.64
C VAL A 97 5.18 6.05 0.42
N LEU A 98 5.60 5.59 -0.75
CA LEU A 98 5.16 6.09 -2.05
C LEU A 98 4.15 5.11 -2.65
N THR A 99 2.99 5.59 -3.03
CA THR A 99 2.01 4.81 -3.78
C THR A 99 1.56 5.55 -5.02
N CYS A 100 0.74 4.96 -5.86
CA CYS A 100 0.11 5.65 -6.98
C CYS A 100 -1.33 5.18 -7.21
N ALA A 101 -2.14 6.05 -7.81
CA ALA A 101 -3.26 5.59 -8.61
C ALA A 101 -2.70 4.84 -9.83
N THR A 102 -3.30 3.69 -10.21
CA THR A 102 -2.79 2.92 -11.37
C THR A 102 -2.82 3.76 -12.63
N ARG A 103 -1.73 3.72 -13.40
CA ARG A 103 -1.50 4.48 -14.62
C ARG A 103 -1.23 3.55 -15.81
N ASP A 104 -2.23 2.72 -16.14
CA ASP A 104 -2.17 1.82 -17.33
C ASP A 104 -2.10 2.58 -18.67
N ASP A 105 -2.30 3.89 -18.63
CA ASP A 105 -2.14 4.83 -19.74
C ASP A 105 -0.68 5.23 -20.02
N LEU A 106 0.21 5.05 -19.03
CA LEU A 106 1.64 5.29 -19.20
C LEU A 106 2.36 4.02 -19.69
N PRO A 107 3.38 4.15 -20.56
CA PRO A 107 4.10 3.00 -21.10
C PRO A 107 4.73 2.11 -20.03
N ASP A 108 5.30 2.72 -18.99
CA ASP A 108 5.99 2.09 -17.87
C ASP A 108 5.12 1.96 -16.61
N GLY A 109 3.81 2.26 -16.68
CA GLY A 109 2.93 2.27 -15.51
C GLY A 109 3.30 3.30 -14.43
N GLY A 110 4.24 4.21 -14.72
CA GLY A 110 4.75 5.24 -13.82
C GLY A 110 6.06 4.88 -13.10
N ALA A 111 6.76 3.82 -13.51
CA ALA A 111 7.98 3.33 -12.87
C ALA A 111 9.10 4.40 -12.82
N GLU A 112 9.33 5.13 -13.92
CA GLU A 112 10.30 6.24 -13.93
C GLU A 112 9.97 7.33 -12.89
N HIS A 113 8.70 7.61 -12.70
CA HIS A 113 8.28 8.63 -11.74
C HIS A 113 8.54 8.19 -10.30
N PHE A 114 8.32 6.90 -9.98
CA PHE A 114 8.75 6.33 -8.70
C PHE A 114 10.25 6.44 -8.51
N ALA A 115 11.06 6.04 -9.50
CA ALA A 115 12.51 6.10 -9.43
C ALA A 115 13.01 7.53 -9.19
N LYS A 116 12.49 8.52 -9.94
CA LYS A 116 12.82 9.95 -9.75
C LYS A 116 12.48 10.43 -8.33
N THR A 117 11.33 10.01 -7.80
CA THR A 117 10.89 10.39 -6.45
C THR A 117 11.80 9.78 -5.37
N ILE A 118 12.19 8.51 -5.51
CA ILE A 118 13.15 7.85 -4.60
C ILE A 118 14.48 8.61 -4.61
N CYS A 119 15.01 8.93 -5.79
CA CYS A 119 16.26 9.67 -5.92
C CYS A 119 16.17 11.07 -5.28
N ALA A 120 15.08 11.80 -5.48
CA ALA A 120 14.86 13.11 -4.87
C ALA A 120 14.80 13.04 -3.33
N ILE A 121 14.10 12.04 -2.77
CA ILE A 121 14.03 11.81 -1.32
C ILE A 121 15.44 11.53 -0.77
N ARG A 122 16.21 10.64 -1.39
CA ARG A 122 17.56 10.29 -0.93
C ARG A 122 18.53 11.47 -0.98
N ALA A 123 18.43 12.30 -2.00
CA ALA A 123 19.26 13.48 -2.12
C ALA A 123 18.96 14.51 -1.01
N ARG A 124 17.69 14.68 -0.64
CA ARG A 124 17.24 15.70 0.30
C ARG A 124 17.20 15.21 1.75
N CYS A 125 16.88 13.95 1.96
CA CYS A 125 16.68 13.31 3.26
C CYS A 125 17.61 12.09 3.42
N PRO A 126 18.92 12.27 3.57
CA PRO A 126 19.86 11.17 3.74
C PRO A 126 19.49 10.29 4.94
N GLY A 127 19.46 8.96 4.75
CA GLY A 127 19.11 7.99 5.78
C GLY A 127 17.59 7.70 5.91
N THR A 128 16.74 8.39 5.14
CA THR A 128 15.31 8.06 5.07
C THR A 128 15.12 6.82 4.21
N THR A 129 14.43 5.81 4.75
CA THR A 129 14.04 4.60 4.03
C THR A 129 12.79 4.83 3.19
N VAL A 130 12.68 4.11 2.06
CA VAL A 130 11.57 4.26 1.13
C VAL A 130 10.88 2.92 0.88
N GLU A 131 9.56 2.89 1.05
CA GLU A 131 8.69 1.81 0.59
C GLU A 131 7.92 2.27 -0.65
N THR A 132 7.89 1.44 -1.70
CA THR A 132 7.03 1.66 -2.85
C THR A 132 5.82 0.74 -2.80
N LEU A 133 4.61 1.27 -2.91
CA LEU A 133 3.38 0.51 -3.13
C LEU A 133 2.90 0.75 -4.56
N THR A 134 3.36 -0.09 -5.47
CA THR A 134 3.14 0.05 -6.90
C THR A 134 1.84 -0.62 -7.38
N SER A 135 1.46 -0.39 -8.64
CA SER A 135 0.56 -1.28 -9.37
C SER A 135 1.33 -2.52 -9.86
N ASP A 136 0.60 -3.49 -10.45
CA ASP A 136 1.24 -4.66 -11.08
C ASP A 136 1.93 -4.33 -12.42
N MET A 137 1.97 -3.05 -12.84
CA MET A 137 2.59 -2.56 -14.08
C MET A 137 2.28 -3.44 -15.29
N LYS A 138 1.08 -4.06 -15.32
CA LYS A 138 0.66 -5.07 -16.32
C LYS A 138 1.60 -6.28 -16.44
N GLY A 139 2.47 -6.50 -15.46
CA GLY A 139 3.49 -7.55 -15.46
C GLY A 139 4.72 -7.22 -16.31
N ASP A 140 4.93 -5.96 -16.62
CA ASP A 140 6.11 -5.51 -17.37
C ASP A 140 7.35 -5.54 -16.47
N HIS A 141 8.26 -6.46 -16.75
CA HIS A 141 9.52 -6.61 -16.03
C HIS A 141 10.45 -5.41 -16.24
N ALA A 142 10.47 -4.79 -17.44
CA ALA A 142 11.29 -3.61 -17.67
C ALA A 142 10.86 -2.43 -16.78
N ALA A 143 9.55 -2.26 -16.57
CA ALA A 143 9.05 -1.28 -15.62
C ALA A 143 9.43 -1.62 -14.16
N ALA A 144 9.38 -2.90 -13.79
CA ALA A 144 9.83 -3.33 -12.46
C ALA A 144 11.33 -3.08 -12.26
N ASP A 145 12.18 -3.34 -13.27
CA ASP A 145 13.63 -3.09 -13.25
C ASP A 145 13.96 -1.63 -12.96
N ILE A 146 13.19 -0.68 -13.49
CA ILE A 146 13.38 0.76 -13.21
C ILE A 146 13.19 1.05 -11.71
N VAL A 147 12.18 0.46 -11.08
CA VAL A 147 11.94 0.66 -9.64
C VAL A 147 12.99 -0.07 -8.80
N ILE A 148 13.36 -1.30 -9.19
CA ILE A 148 14.42 -2.10 -8.54
C ILE A 148 15.75 -1.34 -8.58
N ALA A 149 16.12 -0.77 -9.73
CA ALA A 149 17.34 0.02 -9.88
C ALA A 149 17.39 1.27 -8.98
N ALA A 150 16.24 1.85 -8.63
CA ALA A 150 16.16 2.93 -7.65
C ALA A 150 16.31 2.42 -6.19
N HIS A 151 16.29 1.09 -5.98
CA HIS A 151 16.62 0.39 -4.75
C HIS A 151 15.79 0.83 -3.53
N PRO A 152 14.42 0.75 -3.57
CA PRO A 152 13.64 0.96 -2.36
C PRO A 152 13.96 -0.12 -1.32
N GLU A 153 13.84 0.19 -0.03
CA GLU A 153 14.03 -0.81 1.04
C GLU A 153 12.90 -1.84 1.04
N VAL A 154 11.69 -1.42 0.63
CA VAL A 154 10.51 -2.30 0.52
C VAL A 154 9.81 -2.09 -0.82
N PHE A 155 9.62 -3.19 -1.57
CA PHE A 155 8.75 -3.23 -2.74
C PHE A 155 7.42 -3.88 -2.35
N ASN A 156 6.37 -3.08 -2.31
CA ASN A 156 5.03 -3.50 -1.93
C ASN A 156 4.10 -3.52 -3.16
N LEU A 157 3.39 -4.62 -3.31
CA LEU A 157 2.34 -4.79 -4.31
C LEU A 157 1.18 -5.59 -3.70
N ASN A 158 0.08 -4.94 -3.41
CA ASN A 158 -1.04 -5.60 -2.74
C ASN A 158 -1.78 -6.59 -3.65
N ILE A 159 -2.02 -7.80 -3.12
CA ILE A 159 -2.85 -8.81 -3.75
C ILE A 159 -4.36 -8.56 -3.51
N GLU A 160 -4.68 -7.88 -2.43
CA GLU A 160 -5.98 -7.32 -2.01
C GLU A 160 -7.05 -8.34 -1.61
N THR A 161 -7.14 -9.49 -2.27
CA THR A 161 -8.16 -10.52 -1.99
C THR A 161 -7.72 -11.90 -2.46
N VAL A 162 -8.46 -12.92 -2.06
CA VAL A 162 -8.23 -14.32 -2.45
C VAL A 162 -8.46 -14.55 -3.95
N ARG A 163 -7.86 -15.60 -4.48
CA ARG A 163 -7.88 -15.97 -5.91
C ARG A 163 -9.31 -16.02 -6.49
N GLU A 164 -10.24 -16.60 -5.74
CA GLU A 164 -11.62 -16.82 -6.17
C GLU A 164 -12.43 -15.53 -6.31
N LEU A 165 -12.08 -14.50 -5.52
CA LEU A 165 -12.76 -13.21 -5.55
C LEU A 165 -12.07 -12.21 -6.47
N GLN A 166 -10.82 -12.47 -6.90
CA GLN A 166 -9.97 -11.53 -7.61
C GLN A 166 -10.68 -10.88 -8.80
N LYS A 167 -11.19 -11.68 -9.72
CA LYS A 167 -11.82 -11.17 -10.95
C LYS A 167 -13.08 -10.35 -10.68
N ALA A 168 -13.84 -10.72 -9.64
CA ALA A 168 -15.07 -10.02 -9.29
C ALA A 168 -14.79 -8.68 -8.56
N VAL A 169 -13.77 -8.66 -7.70
CA VAL A 169 -13.41 -7.49 -6.88
C VAL A 169 -12.46 -6.53 -7.63
N ARG A 170 -11.55 -7.07 -8.43
CA ARG A 170 -10.50 -6.34 -9.19
C ARG A 170 -10.48 -6.75 -10.66
N PRO A 171 -11.47 -6.36 -11.48
CA PRO A 171 -11.66 -6.89 -12.84
C PRO A 171 -10.44 -6.72 -13.77
N GLN A 172 -9.61 -5.67 -13.57
CA GLN A 172 -8.47 -5.33 -14.42
C GLN A 172 -7.12 -5.78 -13.84
N ALA A 173 -7.10 -6.31 -12.61
CA ALA A 173 -5.92 -6.91 -12.01
C ALA A 173 -5.94 -8.44 -12.20
N ASP A 174 -4.77 -9.05 -12.09
CA ASP A 174 -4.62 -10.49 -12.20
C ASP A 174 -3.84 -11.04 -11.01
N TYR A 175 -4.34 -12.14 -10.42
CA TYR A 175 -3.78 -12.75 -9.22
C TYR A 175 -2.38 -13.33 -9.48
N ALA A 176 -2.24 -14.10 -10.58
CA ALA A 176 -0.96 -14.74 -10.92
C ALA A 176 0.08 -13.69 -11.34
N ARG A 177 -0.35 -12.64 -12.04
CA ARG A 177 0.52 -11.53 -12.41
C ARG A 177 1.05 -10.77 -11.17
N THR A 178 0.20 -10.52 -10.17
CA THR A 178 0.62 -9.90 -8.91
C THR A 178 1.71 -10.73 -8.22
N LEU A 179 1.51 -12.05 -8.11
CA LEU A 179 2.51 -12.97 -7.56
C LEU A 179 3.78 -13.03 -8.43
N GLY A 180 3.61 -13.00 -9.76
CA GLY A 180 4.72 -13.02 -10.71
C GLY A 180 5.64 -11.80 -10.56
N VAL A 181 5.08 -10.61 -10.39
CA VAL A 181 5.87 -9.38 -10.15
C VAL A 181 6.62 -9.45 -8.82
N LEU A 182 5.97 -9.88 -7.72
CA LEU A 182 6.64 -10.05 -6.41
C LEU A 182 7.80 -11.04 -6.49
N ARG A 183 7.58 -12.19 -7.14
CA ARG A 183 8.65 -13.18 -7.39
C ARG A 183 9.80 -12.56 -8.18
N TYR A 184 9.50 -11.88 -9.27
CA TYR A 184 10.49 -11.26 -10.13
C TYR A 184 11.37 -10.28 -9.35
N VAL A 185 10.77 -9.38 -8.58
CA VAL A 185 11.53 -8.42 -7.74
C VAL A 185 12.46 -9.18 -6.78
N LYS A 186 11.96 -10.21 -6.10
CA LYS A 186 12.75 -11.01 -5.15
C LYS A 186 13.91 -11.76 -5.80
N GLU A 187 13.73 -12.23 -7.04
CA GLU A 187 14.77 -12.91 -7.82
C GLU A 187 15.83 -11.92 -8.34
N GLN A 188 15.43 -10.69 -8.74
CA GLN A 188 16.37 -9.68 -9.25
C GLN A 188 17.20 -9.04 -8.15
N ASP A 189 16.60 -8.72 -7.00
CA ASP A 189 17.33 -8.17 -5.85
C ASP A 189 16.78 -8.74 -4.53
N PRO A 190 17.39 -9.81 -4.00
CA PRO A 190 16.99 -10.41 -2.72
C PRO A 190 17.12 -9.48 -1.51
N SER A 191 17.89 -8.39 -1.61
CA SER A 191 18.05 -7.42 -0.52
C SER A 191 16.82 -6.51 -0.34
N ILE A 192 16.03 -6.31 -1.40
CA ILE A 192 14.76 -5.60 -1.32
C ILE A 192 13.75 -6.51 -0.61
N LEU A 193 13.15 -6.00 0.46
CA LEU A 193 12.05 -6.70 1.12
C LEU A 193 10.79 -6.60 0.27
N THR A 194 10.19 -7.74 -0.04
CA THR A 194 8.92 -7.77 -0.75
C THR A 194 7.75 -7.82 0.22
N LYS A 195 6.70 -7.07 -0.10
CA LYS A 195 5.53 -6.91 0.74
C LYS A 195 4.25 -7.02 -0.06
N THR A 196 3.23 -7.61 0.56
CA THR A 196 1.87 -7.61 0.02
C THR A 196 0.84 -7.43 1.13
N GLY A 197 -0.40 -7.15 0.75
CA GLY A 197 -1.51 -7.07 1.69
C GLY A 197 -2.83 -7.51 1.07
N PHE A 198 -3.72 -7.97 1.92
CA PHE A 198 -5.09 -8.28 1.56
C PHE A 198 -6.09 -7.85 2.64
N MET A 199 -7.35 -7.77 2.23
CA MET A 199 -8.45 -7.39 3.11
C MET A 199 -9.33 -8.60 3.43
N VAL A 200 -9.82 -8.66 4.67
CA VAL A 200 -10.86 -9.58 5.09
C VAL A 200 -12.23 -8.90 5.15
N GLY A 201 -13.29 -9.66 4.91
CA GLY A 201 -14.66 -9.17 4.88
C GLY A 201 -15.23 -8.96 3.48
N LEU A 202 -14.55 -9.44 2.43
CA LEU A 202 -15.00 -9.40 1.04
C LEU A 202 -15.84 -10.63 0.66
N GLY A 203 -15.90 -11.67 1.51
CA GLY A 203 -16.63 -12.92 1.29
C GLY A 203 -15.74 -14.16 1.20
N GLU A 204 -14.46 -14.01 1.49
CA GLU A 204 -13.46 -15.08 1.59
C GLU A 204 -13.71 -16.02 2.76
N THR A 205 -13.24 -17.26 2.64
CA THR A 205 -13.21 -18.27 3.70
C THR A 205 -11.80 -18.36 4.33
N ASP A 206 -11.71 -18.91 5.54
CA ASP A 206 -10.43 -19.13 6.23
C ASP A 206 -9.49 -20.06 5.43
N ALA A 207 -10.04 -21.06 4.73
CA ALA A 207 -9.27 -21.95 3.86
C ALA A 207 -8.65 -21.20 2.67
N GLN A 208 -9.40 -20.27 2.06
CA GLN A 208 -8.91 -19.42 0.96
C GLN A 208 -7.85 -18.42 1.45
N ILE A 209 -8.02 -17.86 2.65
CA ILE A 209 -7.01 -17.00 3.29
C ILE A 209 -5.72 -17.80 3.52
N SER A 210 -5.80 -19.01 4.05
CA SER A 210 -4.62 -19.87 4.25
C SER A 210 -3.92 -20.20 2.93
N ALA A 211 -4.68 -20.53 1.88
CA ALA A 211 -4.13 -20.80 0.55
C ALA A 211 -3.45 -19.55 -0.07
N LEU A 212 -4.05 -18.36 0.10
CA LEU A 212 -3.42 -17.10 -0.31
C LEU A 212 -2.07 -16.88 0.38
N MET A 213 -1.99 -17.15 1.69
CA MET A 213 -0.71 -17.04 2.44
C MET A 213 0.34 -18.00 1.87
N ASP A 214 -0.05 -19.24 1.52
CA ASP A 214 0.85 -20.22 0.91
C ASP A 214 1.33 -19.77 -0.48
N ASP A 215 0.43 -19.24 -1.32
CA ASP A 215 0.77 -18.71 -2.64
C ASP A 215 1.76 -17.53 -2.54
N VAL A 216 1.57 -16.65 -1.55
CA VAL A 216 2.43 -15.47 -1.33
C VAL A 216 3.80 -15.87 -0.80
N LEU A 217 3.88 -16.85 0.10
CA LEU A 217 5.16 -17.39 0.58
C LEU A 217 5.93 -18.12 -0.53
N ALA A 218 5.22 -18.84 -1.40
CA ALA A 218 5.84 -19.56 -2.51
C ALA A 218 6.55 -18.65 -3.53
N VAL A 219 6.27 -17.35 -3.52
CA VAL A 219 6.98 -16.35 -4.34
C VAL A 219 8.05 -15.58 -3.57
N GLY A 220 8.36 -15.97 -2.32
CA GLY A 220 9.41 -15.38 -1.50
C GLY A 220 9.02 -14.04 -0.86
N CYS A 221 7.74 -13.76 -0.67
CA CYS A 221 7.30 -12.50 -0.06
C CYS A 221 7.59 -12.47 1.45
N ASP A 222 8.24 -11.40 1.92
CA ASP A 222 8.74 -11.28 3.29
C ASP A 222 7.68 -10.76 4.27
N ILE A 223 6.85 -9.80 3.83
CA ILE A 223 5.97 -9.00 4.71
C ILE A 223 4.51 -9.14 4.28
N LEU A 224 3.64 -9.41 5.24
CA LEU A 224 2.20 -9.53 4.99
C LEU A 224 1.40 -8.53 5.81
N THR A 225 0.47 -7.80 5.15
CA THR A 225 -0.52 -6.94 5.83
C THR A 225 -1.91 -7.52 5.68
N ILE A 226 -2.63 -7.67 6.80
CA ILE A 226 -4.01 -8.17 6.85
C ILE A 226 -4.90 -7.11 7.50
N SER A 227 -5.92 -6.65 6.79
CA SER A 227 -6.76 -5.53 7.22
C SER A 227 -8.25 -5.79 7.03
N GLN A 228 -9.11 -5.03 7.71
CA GLN A 228 -10.55 -5.07 7.47
C GLN A 228 -10.92 -4.26 6.22
N TYR A 229 -11.70 -4.86 5.34
CA TYR A 229 -12.41 -4.13 4.30
C TYR A 229 -13.46 -3.20 4.92
N LEU A 230 -13.37 -1.94 4.58
CA LEU A 230 -14.36 -0.92 4.97
C LEU A 230 -15.05 -0.42 3.71
N GLN A 231 -16.29 -0.83 3.50
CA GLN A 231 -17.07 -0.43 2.32
C GLN A 231 -17.24 1.09 2.24
N PRO A 232 -16.73 1.76 1.18
CA PRO A 232 -16.78 3.22 1.10
C PRO A 232 -18.19 3.77 0.88
N SER A 233 -19.00 3.11 0.04
CA SER A 233 -20.40 3.45 -0.24
C SER A 233 -21.19 2.22 -0.69
N GLU A 234 -22.50 2.37 -0.87
CA GLU A 234 -23.36 1.27 -1.35
C GLU A 234 -23.07 0.84 -2.80
N ALA A 235 -22.42 1.68 -3.59
CA ALA A 235 -22.00 1.38 -4.96
C ALA A 235 -20.75 0.47 -5.02
N HIS A 236 -20.01 0.34 -3.91
CA HIS A 236 -18.80 -0.49 -3.84
C HIS A 236 -19.13 -1.95 -3.52
N TRP A 237 -18.11 -2.81 -3.58
CA TRP A 237 -18.25 -4.22 -3.23
C TRP A 237 -18.89 -4.36 -1.85
N LYS A 238 -19.92 -5.22 -1.75
CA LYS A 238 -20.69 -5.37 -0.52
C LYS A 238 -19.81 -5.99 0.57
N LEU A 239 -19.81 -5.37 1.73
CA LEU A 239 -19.20 -5.94 2.92
C LEU A 239 -19.92 -7.25 3.30
N ALA A 240 -19.16 -8.34 3.44
CA ALA A 240 -19.70 -9.63 3.85
C ALA A 240 -19.74 -9.78 5.38
N ARG A 241 -18.69 -9.33 6.08
CA ARG A 241 -18.61 -9.33 7.55
C ARG A 241 -17.60 -8.32 8.08
N TYR A 242 -17.78 -7.93 9.32
CA TYR A 242 -16.72 -7.35 10.13
C TYR A 242 -16.03 -8.50 10.90
N ALA A 243 -14.75 -8.74 10.62
CA ALA A 243 -13.94 -9.69 11.37
C ALA A 243 -13.63 -9.12 12.75
N ALA A 244 -13.67 -9.97 13.78
CA ALA A 244 -13.34 -9.57 15.14
C ALA A 244 -11.82 -9.40 15.33
N PRO A 245 -11.35 -8.60 16.31
CA PRO A 245 -9.93 -8.45 16.60
C PRO A 245 -9.21 -9.79 16.80
N GLU A 246 -9.89 -10.79 17.38
CA GLU A 246 -9.38 -12.13 17.60
C GLU A 246 -9.11 -12.89 16.29
N ASP A 247 -9.91 -12.63 15.23
CA ASP A 247 -9.64 -13.19 13.90
C ASP A 247 -8.30 -12.70 13.35
N PHE A 248 -8.02 -11.39 13.50
CA PHE A 248 -6.75 -10.80 13.08
C PHE A 248 -5.56 -11.35 13.86
N ALA A 249 -5.72 -11.57 15.18
CA ALA A 249 -4.70 -12.22 16.00
C ALA A 249 -4.42 -13.64 15.52
N ARG A 250 -5.48 -14.41 15.21
CA ARG A 250 -5.39 -15.78 14.67
C ARG A 250 -4.70 -15.78 13.29
N TYR A 251 -5.05 -14.88 12.39
CA TYR A 251 -4.40 -14.77 11.07
C TYR A 251 -2.92 -14.38 11.21
N LYS A 252 -2.58 -13.49 12.15
CA LYS A 252 -1.18 -13.15 12.45
C LYS A 252 -0.38 -14.39 12.86
N GLN A 253 -0.89 -15.14 13.83
CA GLN A 253 -0.23 -16.36 14.30
C GLN A 253 -0.07 -17.40 13.19
N LEU A 254 -1.12 -17.59 12.37
CA LEU A 254 -1.06 -18.51 11.23
C LEU A 254 0.01 -18.09 10.22
N ALA A 255 0.07 -16.81 9.85
CA ALA A 255 1.04 -16.30 8.90
C ALA A 255 2.47 -16.41 9.42
N LEU A 256 2.73 -16.06 10.68
CA LEU A 256 4.05 -16.24 11.31
C LEU A 256 4.46 -17.72 11.36
N ALA A 257 3.53 -18.62 11.73
CA ALA A 257 3.78 -20.05 11.74
C ALA A 257 4.07 -20.63 10.35
N LYS A 258 3.54 -20.02 9.27
CA LYS A 258 3.86 -20.37 7.89
C LYS A 258 5.24 -19.88 7.44
N GLY A 259 5.85 -18.88 8.11
CA GLY A 259 7.19 -18.39 7.82
C GLY A 259 7.31 -16.97 7.29
N PHE A 260 6.24 -16.15 7.34
CA PHE A 260 6.39 -14.73 7.04
C PHE A 260 7.34 -14.06 8.05
N ARG A 261 8.22 -13.22 7.55
CA ARG A 261 9.22 -12.49 8.34
C ARG A 261 8.56 -11.44 9.25
N HIS A 262 7.60 -10.69 8.71
CA HIS A 262 6.82 -9.71 9.46
C HIS A 262 5.34 -9.77 9.05
N VAL A 263 4.44 -9.62 10.04
CA VAL A 263 2.98 -9.65 9.80
C VAL A 263 2.30 -8.53 10.57
N ALA A 264 1.75 -7.56 9.82
CA ALA A 264 0.85 -6.54 10.33
C ALA A 264 -0.60 -6.99 10.14
N SER A 265 -1.27 -7.40 11.23
CA SER A 265 -2.66 -7.90 11.17
C SER A 265 -3.51 -7.24 12.23
N ALA A 266 -4.42 -6.37 11.83
CA ALA A 266 -5.36 -5.69 12.72
C ALA A 266 -6.55 -5.12 11.91
N PRO A 267 -7.71 -4.86 12.56
CA PRO A 267 -8.86 -4.28 11.87
C PRO A 267 -8.58 -2.98 11.12
N LEU A 268 -7.75 -2.12 11.69
CA LEU A 268 -7.37 -0.83 11.13
C LEU A 268 -5.96 -0.82 10.51
N ALA A 269 -5.28 -1.97 10.38
CA ALA A 269 -4.03 -2.05 9.64
C ALA A 269 -4.25 -1.53 8.20
N ARG A 270 -3.20 -0.94 7.64
CA ARG A 270 -3.11 -0.52 6.24
C ARG A 270 -1.68 -0.79 5.79
N SER A 271 -1.46 -0.98 4.50
CA SER A 271 -0.13 -1.32 3.98
C SER A 271 0.95 -0.33 4.43
N SER A 272 0.61 0.94 4.55
CA SER A 272 1.53 1.99 4.99
C SER A 272 1.46 2.35 6.48
N TYR A 273 0.52 1.76 7.23
CA TYR A 273 0.37 2.06 8.66
C TYR A 273 1.48 1.40 9.46
N ARG A 274 2.33 2.21 10.10
CA ARG A 274 3.54 1.77 10.82
C ARG A 274 4.45 0.88 9.98
N ALA A 275 4.59 1.20 8.68
CA ALA A 275 5.35 0.37 7.74
C ALA A 275 6.84 0.22 8.13
N TRP A 276 7.40 1.20 8.85
CA TRP A 276 8.77 1.19 9.36
C TRP A 276 9.05 0.07 10.39
N GLU A 277 8.04 -0.41 11.15
CA GLU A 277 8.20 -1.51 12.13
C GLU A 277 8.74 -2.78 11.46
N ALA A 278 8.36 -3.04 10.20
CA ALA A 278 8.85 -4.19 9.45
C ALA A 278 10.37 -4.12 9.15
N LEU A 279 10.96 -2.92 9.14
CA LEU A 279 12.41 -2.73 8.96
C LEU A 279 13.17 -2.88 10.28
N GLU A 280 12.58 -2.49 11.42
CA GLU A 280 13.22 -2.66 12.75
C GLU A 280 13.35 -4.13 13.12
N ASP A 281 12.31 -4.94 12.90
CA ASP A 281 12.35 -6.40 13.13
C ASP A 281 13.41 -7.11 12.28
N THR A 282 13.99 -6.43 11.28
CA THR A 282 15.03 -6.99 10.42
C THR A 282 16.45 -6.67 10.88
N HIS A 283 16.65 -5.63 11.71
CA HIS A 283 17.97 -5.25 12.22
C HIS A 283 18.49 -6.17 13.33
N ASP A 284 17.61 -6.91 14.02
CA ASP A 284 17.98 -7.84 15.09
C ASP A 284 18.47 -9.20 14.59
N LEU A 285 18.62 -9.39 13.26
CA LEU A 285 19.02 -10.66 12.63
C LEU A 285 20.43 -10.64 11.98
N TYR A 286 21.23 -9.56 12.19
CA TYR A 286 22.62 -9.46 11.69
C TYR A 286 23.60 -9.14 12.81
#